data_88aaa06867f122f13e95c2b3eea1fbbb
#
_entry.id   88aaa06867f122f13e95c2b3eea1fbbb
#
_cell.length_a   1.000
_cell.length_b   1.000
_cell.length_c   1.000
_cell.angle_alpha   90.00
_cell.angle_beta   90.00
_cell.angle_gamma   90.00
#
_symmetry.space_group_name_H-M   'P 1'
#
loop_
_entity.id
_entity.type
_entity.pdbx_description
1 polymer ?
#
loop_
_entity_poly.entity_id
_entity_poly.type
_entity_poly.pdbx_seq_one_letter_code
_entity_poly.pdbx_strand_id
1 'polypeptide(L)'
;MDTIEKGLRERLNELLMIEASAKRFLKTAPEGKIYTKISHGKCQYARRIDEGNQRRIEYIRKKNKEIIQPLVQKEYVSKVLDATDYQIKIINHMLKKYDSNEIVNIYKNMHSENKKLILPFEYPEDEYAEIWTKEKEKLKESLRSKIIDNYSFYEENGVCTEKDEYVRSKSEKILADKFFIKNIPYVYEVPLKLKGYGYVKPDFVVLNKITRQ
;
A
#
# COMPACT_ATOMS: atom_id res chain seq x y z
N MET A 1 -4.91 0.77 7.74
CA MET A 1 -4.00 -0.29 7.26
C MET A 1 -3.13 0.33 6.21
N ASP A 2 -1.83 0.38 6.46
CA ASP A 2 -0.85 1.00 5.56
C ASP A 2 -0.80 0.29 4.19
N THR A 3 -0.48 1.04 3.14
CA THR A 3 -0.41 0.54 1.76
C THR A 3 0.62 -0.58 1.62
N ILE A 4 1.75 -0.49 2.34
CA ILE A 4 2.81 -1.51 2.36
C ILE A 4 2.29 -2.79 3.01
N GLU A 5 1.68 -2.69 4.19
CA GLU A 5 1.12 -3.85 4.90
C GLU A 5 0.05 -4.55 4.06
N LYS A 6 -0.83 -3.79 3.41
CA LYS A 6 -1.85 -4.32 2.51
C LYS A 6 -1.22 -5.08 1.34
N GLY A 7 -0.24 -4.49 0.66
CA GLY A 7 0.46 -5.14 -0.45
C GLY A 7 1.19 -6.42 -0.05
N LEU A 8 1.83 -6.43 1.14
CA LEU A 8 2.47 -7.63 1.68
C LEU A 8 1.47 -8.75 1.97
N ARG A 9 0.30 -8.44 2.54
CA ARG A 9 -0.76 -9.43 2.79
C ARG A 9 -1.37 -9.98 1.50
N GLU A 10 -1.60 -9.15 0.50
CA GLU A 10 -2.07 -9.58 -0.82
C GLU A 10 -1.05 -10.54 -1.46
N ARG A 11 0.24 -10.18 -1.45
CA ARG A 11 1.30 -11.04 -1.96
C ARG A 11 1.43 -12.35 -1.19
N LEU A 12 1.29 -12.33 0.13
CA LEU A 12 1.30 -13.52 0.96
C LEU A 12 0.18 -14.49 0.54
N ASN A 13 -1.03 -13.99 0.31
CA ASN A 13 -2.15 -14.81 -0.13
C ASN A 13 -1.88 -15.47 -1.50
N GLU A 14 -1.32 -14.74 -2.46
CA GLU A 14 -0.92 -15.30 -3.75
C GLU A 14 0.10 -16.44 -3.58
N LEU A 15 1.12 -16.23 -2.74
CA LEU A 15 2.16 -17.24 -2.49
C LEU A 15 1.60 -18.48 -1.81
N LEU A 16 0.67 -18.35 -0.87
CA LEU A 16 -0.01 -19.48 -0.23
C LEU A 16 -0.84 -20.30 -1.24
N MET A 17 -1.45 -19.66 -2.23
CA MET A 17 -2.15 -20.34 -3.32
C MET A 17 -1.19 -21.12 -4.22
N ILE A 18 -0.04 -20.54 -4.55
CA ILE A 18 1.03 -21.20 -5.32
C ILE A 18 1.57 -22.40 -4.54
N GLU A 19 1.89 -22.22 -3.26
CA GLU A 19 2.37 -23.27 -2.35
C GLU A 19 1.39 -24.47 -2.32
N ALA A 20 0.11 -24.19 -2.10
CA ALA A 20 -0.93 -25.23 -2.05
C ALA A 20 -1.03 -25.99 -3.38
N SER A 21 -0.93 -25.29 -4.51
CA SER A 21 -0.97 -25.88 -5.85
C SER A 21 0.27 -26.72 -6.12
N ALA A 22 1.45 -26.23 -5.76
CA ALA A 22 2.72 -26.95 -5.88
C ALA A 22 2.73 -28.24 -5.03
N LYS A 23 2.31 -28.16 -3.77
CA LYS A 23 2.20 -29.32 -2.87
C LYS A 23 1.21 -30.37 -3.40
N ARG A 24 0.08 -29.93 -3.97
CA ARG A 24 -0.90 -30.84 -4.58
C ARG A 24 -0.30 -31.58 -5.79
N PHE A 25 0.38 -30.86 -6.67
CA PHE A 25 1.05 -31.44 -7.83
C PHE A 25 2.12 -32.45 -7.41
N LEU A 26 2.98 -32.11 -6.44
CA LEU A 26 4.08 -32.97 -6.00
C LEU A 26 3.60 -34.28 -5.37
N LYS A 27 2.40 -34.33 -4.78
CA LYS A 27 1.80 -35.58 -4.26
C LYS A 27 1.50 -36.60 -5.35
N THR A 28 1.21 -36.14 -6.57
CA THR A 28 0.86 -37.00 -7.70
C THR A 28 1.98 -37.12 -8.73
N ALA A 29 3.09 -36.43 -8.50
CA ALA A 29 4.22 -36.38 -9.42
C ALA A 29 4.96 -37.73 -9.48
N PRO A 30 5.49 -38.12 -10.66
CA PRO A 30 6.19 -39.37 -10.82
C PRO A 30 7.43 -39.44 -9.93
N GLU A 31 7.78 -40.65 -9.52
CA GLU A 31 8.96 -40.92 -8.72
C GLU A 31 10.25 -40.62 -9.50
N GLY A 32 11.32 -40.26 -8.77
CA GLY A 32 12.64 -39.98 -9.31
C GLY A 32 12.89 -38.54 -9.68
N LYS A 33 14.11 -38.26 -10.11
CA LYS A 33 14.60 -36.93 -10.56
C LYS A 33 15.06 -37.02 -12.01
N ILE A 34 14.80 -35.97 -12.79
CA ILE A 34 15.26 -35.88 -14.19
C ILE A 34 16.69 -35.34 -14.22
N TYR A 35 17.49 -35.92 -15.12
CA TYR A 35 18.80 -35.41 -15.50
C TYR A 35 18.80 -35.15 -17.00
N THR A 36 19.21 -33.97 -17.36
CA THR A 36 19.34 -33.55 -18.74
C THR A 36 20.81 -33.26 -19.02
N LYS A 37 21.40 -33.95 -20.02
CA LYS A 37 22.79 -33.75 -20.45
C LYS A 37 22.82 -33.49 -21.96
N ILE A 38 23.66 -32.56 -22.36
CA ILE A 38 23.96 -32.34 -23.79
C ILE A 38 25.30 -33.07 -24.09
N SER A 39 25.24 -33.99 -25.05
CA SER A 39 26.40 -34.72 -25.51
C SER A 39 26.41 -34.71 -27.04
N HIS A 40 27.56 -34.26 -27.62
CA HIS A 40 27.72 -34.13 -29.08
C HIS A 40 26.53 -33.37 -29.74
N GLY A 41 26.10 -32.24 -29.14
CA GLY A 41 24.99 -31.43 -29.64
C GLY A 41 23.60 -32.07 -29.51
N LYS A 42 23.49 -33.24 -28.91
CA LYS A 42 22.21 -33.94 -28.69
C LYS A 42 21.82 -33.97 -27.21
N CYS A 43 20.58 -33.60 -26.92
CA CYS A 43 20.01 -33.68 -25.59
C CYS A 43 19.67 -35.12 -25.22
N GLN A 44 20.17 -35.57 -24.09
CA GLN A 44 19.92 -36.88 -23.48
C GLN A 44 19.18 -36.70 -22.15
N TYR A 45 18.23 -37.56 -21.87
CA TYR A 45 17.45 -37.54 -20.64
C TYR A 45 17.67 -38.83 -19.87
N ALA A 46 17.82 -38.71 -18.55
CA ALA A 46 17.88 -39.87 -17.66
C ALA A 46 17.04 -39.59 -16.41
N ARG A 47 16.41 -40.60 -15.86
CA ARG A 47 15.69 -40.59 -14.61
C ARG A 47 16.53 -41.24 -13.55
N ARG A 48 16.76 -40.60 -12.43
CA ARG A 48 17.37 -41.17 -11.24
C ARG A 48 16.29 -41.48 -10.22
N ILE A 49 16.28 -42.72 -9.76
CA ILE A 49 15.46 -43.22 -8.69
C ILE A 49 16.41 -43.61 -7.55
N ASP A 50 16.20 -43.06 -6.36
CA ASP A 50 16.98 -43.39 -5.17
C ASP A 50 16.15 -44.39 -4.35
N GLU A 51 16.54 -45.69 -4.41
CA GLU A 51 15.91 -46.80 -3.68
C GLU A 51 16.81 -47.17 -2.49
N GLY A 52 16.59 -46.55 -1.32
CA GLY A 52 17.44 -46.73 -0.14
C GLY A 52 18.90 -46.33 -0.42
N ASN A 53 19.84 -47.30 -0.28
CA ASN A 53 21.25 -47.08 -0.56
C ASN A 53 21.66 -47.30 -2.03
N GLN A 54 20.71 -47.67 -2.89
CA GLN A 54 21.01 -47.94 -4.32
C GLN A 54 20.47 -46.79 -5.18
N ARG A 55 21.28 -46.38 -6.16
CA ARG A 55 20.93 -45.37 -7.15
C ARG A 55 20.71 -46.07 -8.49
N ARG A 56 19.50 -46.05 -8.99
CA ARG A 56 19.16 -46.51 -10.31
C ARG A 56 19.02 -45.39 -11.29
N ILE A 57 19.73 -45.48 -12.43
CA ILE A 57 19.67 -44.49 -13.52
C ILE A 57 19.05 -45.15 -14.74
N GLU A 58 17.95 -44.59 -15.21
CA GLU A 58 17.25 -45.06 -16.40
C GLU A 58 17.36 -44.03 -17.51
N TYR A 59 17.94 -44.38 -18.64
CA TYR A 59 17.98 -43.49 -19.82
C TYR A 59 16.62 -43.48 -20.52
N ILE A 60 16.11 -42.27 -20.79
CA ILE A 60 14.80 -42.07 -21.42
C ILE A 60 15.01 -41.61 -22.86
N ARG A 61 14.40 -42.30 -23.81
CA ARG A 61 14.44 -41.91 -25.21
C ARG A 61 13.71 -40.57 -25.39
N LYS A 62 14.28 -39.64 -26.20
CA LYS A 62 13.72 -38.31 -26.46
C LYS A 62 12.26 -38.32 -26.95
N LYS A 63 11.81 -39.41 -27.62
CA LYS A 63 10.44 -39.59 -28.08
C LYS A 63 9.42 -39.80 -26.96
N ASN A 64 9.84 -40.28 -25.78
CA ASN A 64 8.98 -40.57 -24.63
C ASN A 64 8.70 -39.29 -23.83
N LYS A 65 8.04 -38.31 -24.45
CA LYS A 65 7.70 -37.04 -23.85
C LYS A 65 6.77 -37.20 -22.66
N GLU A 66 5.90 -38.14 -22.66
CA GLU A 66 4.95 -38.52 -21.59
C GLU A 66 5.65 -38.90 -20.26
N ILE A 67 6.90 -39.34 -20.31
CA ILE A 67 7.72 -39.62 -19.12
C ILE A 67 8.59 -38.39 -18.76
N ILE A 68 9.16 -37.74 -19.78
CA ILE A 68 10.09 -36.62 -19.61
C ILE A 68 9.36 -35.39 -19.02
N GLN A 69 8.23 -35.00 -19.63
CA GLN A 69 7.50 -33.77 -19.24
C GLN A 69 7.07 -33.75 -17.76
N PRO A 70 6.44 -34.79 -17.19
CA PRO A 70 6.07 -34.76 -15.78
C PRO A 70 7.27 -34.70 -14.83
N LEU A 71 8.42 -35.32 -15.20
CA LEU A 71 9.64 -35.27 -14.39
C LEU A 71 10.28 -33.87 -14.43
N VAL A 72 10.33 -33.24 -15.60
CA VAL A 72 10.78 -31.84 -15.74
C VAL A 72 9.86 -30.91 -14.98
N GLN A 73 8.54 -31.08 -15.12
CA GLN A 73 7.55 -30.31 -14.39
C GLN A 73 7.71 -30.48 -12.86
N LYS A 74 8.00 -31.71 -12.39
CA LYS A 74 8.30 -31.96 -10.98
C LYS A 74 9.50 -31.15 -10.48
N GLU A 75 10.59 -31.14 -11.24
CA GLU A 75 11.79 -30.37 -10.89
C GLU A 75 11.48 -28.87 -10.80
N TYR A 76 10.77 -28.35 -11.80
CA TYR A 76 10.33 -26.96 -11.80
C TYR A 76 9.47 -26.63 -10.58
N VAL A 77 8.42 -27.42 -10.33
CA VAL A 77 7.49 -27.19 -9.21
C VAL A 77 8.19 -27.31 -7.86
N SER A 78 9.18 -28.22 -7.72
CA SER A 78 9.97 -28.29 -6.49
C SER A 78 10.76 -26.99 -6.24
N LYS A 79 11.41 -26.45 -7.27
CA LYS A 79 12.15 -25.17 -7.17
C LYS A 79 11.21 -23.98 -6.89
N VAL A 80 10.01 -24.00 -7.50
CA VAL A 80 8.98 -23.00 -7.20
C VAL A 80 8.54 -23.09 -5.74
N LEU A 81 8.32 -24.29 -5.22
CA LEU A 81 7.93 -24.49 -3.83
C LEU A 81 8.99 -23.95 -2.86
N ASP A 82 10.27 -24.30 -3.08
CA ASP A 82 11.39 -23.81 -2.25
C ASP A 82 11.46 -22.26 -2.25
N ALA A 83 11.33 -21.65 -3.44
CA ALA A 83 11.32 -20.19 -3.59
C ALA A 83 10.11 -19.54 -2.92
N THR A 84 8.93 -20.19 -3.01
CA THR A 84 7.68 -19.72 -2.39
C THR A 84 7.78 -19.77 -0.87
N ASP A 85 8.24 -20.88 -0.31
CA ASP A 85 8.44 -21.04 1.13
C ASP A 85 9.41 -19.99 1.69
N TYR A 86 10.47 -19.69 0.94
CA TYR A 86 11.42 -18.63 1.31
C TYR A 86 10.77 -17.25 1.34
N GLN A 87 10.01 -16.90 0.29
CA GLN A 87 9.31 -15.62 0.22
C GLN A 87 8.24 -15.48 1.32
N ILE A 88 7.48 -16.53 1.60
CA ILE A 88 6.49 -16.56 2.68
C ILE A 88 7.16 -16.25 4.03
N LYS A 89 8.31 -16.85 4.32
CA LYS A 89 9.06 -16.59 5.56
C LYS A 89 9.49 -15.11 5.67
N ILE A 90 10.00 -14.53 4.58
CA ILE A 90 10.40 -13.12 4.54
C ILE A 90 9.19 -12.21 4.79
N ILE A 91 8.09 -12.41 4.08
CA ILE A 91 6.89 -11.58 4.21
C ILE A 91 6.32 -11.68 5.63
N ASN A 92 6.22 -12.87 6.19
CA ASN A 92 5.77 -13.05 7.56
C ASN A 92 6.69 -12.38 8.58
N HIS A 93 8.00 -12.41 8.36
CA HIS A 93 8.95 -11.69 9.20
C HIS A 93 8.76 -10.17 9.10
N MET A 94 8.59 -9.63 7.87
CA MET A 94 8.32 -8.22 7.66
C MET A 94 7.01 -7.80 8.32
N LEU A 95 5.91 -8.52 8.10
CA LEU A 95 4.61 -8.23 8.72
C LEU A 95 4.64 -8.27 10.26
N LYS A 96 5.55 -9.05 10.84
CA LYS A 96 5.72 -9.11 12.31
C LYS A 96 6.54 -7.94 12.85
N LYS A 97 7.46 -7.39 12.06
CA LYS A 97 8.43 -6.38 12.50
C LYS A 97 8.08 -4.97 12.04
N TYR A 98 7.37 -4.85 10.95
CA TYR A 98 7.02 -3.55 10.39
C TYR A 98 5.86 -2.92 11.18
N ASP A 99 6.12 -1.74 11.73
CA ASP A 99 5.11 -0.87 12.33
C ASP A 99 5.13 0.48 11.61
N SER A 100 4.09 0.75 10.83
CA SER A 100 3.96 2.02 10.11
C SER A 100 3.86 3.25 11.02
N ASN A 101 3.55 3.03 12.30
CA ASN A 101 3.41 4.10 13.30
C ASN A 101 4.65 4.27 14.18
N GLU A 102 5.71 3.51 13.97
CA GLU A 102 6.89 3.52 14.86
C GLU A 102 7.45 4.95 15.04
N ILE A 103 7.64 5.70 13.95
CA ILE A 103 8.15 7.08 13.98
C ILE A 103 7.18 8.00 14.72
N VAL A 104 5.90 7.91 14.38
CA VAL A 104 4.84 8.72 15.03
C VAL A 104 4.72 8.39 16.50
N ASN A 105 4.89 7.12 16.90
CA ASN A 105 4.82 6.68 18.28
C ASN A 105 5.98 7.24 19.12
N ILE A 106 7.17 7.49 18.55
CA ILE A 106 8.26 8.17 19.24
C ILE A 106 7.77 9.54 19.74
N TYR A 107 7.19 10.35 18.84
CA TYR A 107 6.64 11.65 19.20
C TYR A 107 5.46 11.53 20.17
N LYS A 108 4.51 10.62 19.93
CA LYS A 108 3.35 10.42 20.82
C LYS A 108 3.74 10.13 22.28
N ASN A 109 4.80 9.36 22.47
CA ASN A 109 5.26 8.94 23.80
C ASN A 109 6.17 9.95 24.50
N MET A 110 6.51 11.08 23.85
CA MET A 110 7.29 12.13 24.48
C MET A 110 6.48 12.89 25.54
N HIS A 111 7.18 13.42 26.53
CA HIS A 111 6.59 14.31 27.53
C HIS A 111 6.04 15.60 26.87
N SER A 112 4.88 16.08 27.32
CA SER A 112 4.18 17.22 26.72
C SER A 112 5.05 18.49 26.58
N GLU A 113 5.86 18.79 27.59
CA GLU A 113 6.75 19.96 27.56
C GLU A 113 7.86 19.82 26.49
N ASN A 114 8.38 18.60 26.32
CA ASN A 114 9.40 18.35 25.30
C ASN A 114 8.83 18.45 23.88
N LYS A 115 7.56 18.05 23.67
CA LYS A 115 6.87 18.19 22.37
C LYS A 115 6.81 19.64 21.90
N LYS A 116 6.70 20.60 22.83
CA LYS A 116 6.66 22.04 22.52
C LYS A 116 7.98 22.59 22.00
N LEU A 117 9.08 21.90 22.25
CA LEU A 117 10.45 22.35 21.94
C LEU A 117 11.01 21.72 20.66
N ILE A 118 10.28 20.83 20.01
CA ILE A 118 10.75 20.11 18.81
C ILE A 118 9.83 20.32 17.62
N LEU A 119 10.37 20.09 16.44
CA LEU A 119 9.62 19.93 15.20
C LEU A 119 9.69 18.44 14.82
N PRO A 120 8.63 17.67 14.96
CA PRO A 120 8.63 16.24 14.61
C PRO A 120 8.74 16.08 13.10
N PHE A 121 9.37 14.98 12.66
CA PHE A 121 9.41 14.61 11.24
C PHE A 121 8.04 14.13 10.74
N GLU A 122 7.27 13.51 11.63
CA GLU A 122 5.90 13.07 11.37
C GLU A 122 5.00 13.38 12.56
N TYR A 123 3.86 13.99 12.27
CA TYR A 123 2.81 14.22 13.26
C TYR A 123 1.81 13.06 13.29
N PRO A 124 1.16 12.80 14.44
CA PRO A 124 -0.07 12.02 14.48
C PRO A 124 -1.11 12.58 13.50
N GLU A 125 -1.95 11.71 12.98
CA GLU A 125 -2.93 12.08 11.92
C GLU A 125 -3.82 13.25 12.35
N ASP A 126 -4.34 13.21 13.58
CA ASP A 126 -5.23 14.24 14.10
C ASP A 126 -4.50 15.55 14.36
N GLU A 127 -3.31 15.52 14.95
CA GLU A 127 -2.49 16.72 15.15
C GLU A 127 -2.07 17.34 13.81
N TYR A 128 -1.72 16.51 12.82
CA TYR A 128 -1.42 17.00 11.48
C TYR A 128 -2.63 17.71 10.83
N ALA A 129 -3.82 17.10 10.97
CA ALA A 129 -5.05 17.67 10.44
C ALA A 129 -5.36 19.05 11.07
N GLU A 130 -5.17 19.18 12.39
CA GLU A 130 -5.35 20.45 13.10
C GLU A 130 -4.33 21.52 12.64
N ILE A 131 -3.04 21.15 12.53
CA ILE A 131 -1.98 22.05 12.07
C ILE A 131 -2.29 22.51 10.64
N TRP A 132 -2.60 21.59 9.75
CA TRP A 132 -2.96 21.87 8.37
C TRP A 132 -4.16 22.83 8.27
N THR A 133 -5.22 22.58 9.04
CA THR A 133 -6.40 23.44 9.07
C THR A 133 -6.04 24.85 9.53
N LYS A 134 -5.30 24.99 10.64
CA LYS A 134 -4.85 26.29 11.16
C LYS A 134 -3.96 27.03 10.16
N GLU A 135 -3.08 26.34 9.45
CA GLU A 135 -2.23 26.95 8.40
C GLU A 135 -3.07 27.48 7.22
N LYS A 136 -4.08 26.71 6.78
CA LYS A 136 -4.99 27.14 5.71
C LYS A 136 -5.85 28.32 6.12
N GLU A 137 -6.35 28.32 7.35
CA GLU A 137 -7.11 29.45 7.91
C GLU A 137 -6.25 30.71 8.02
N LYS A 138 -5.03 30.60 8.53
CA LYS A 138 -4.06 31.73 8.55
C LYS A 138 -3.74 32.24 7.15
N LEU A 139 -3.57 31.37 6.18
CA LEU A 139 -3.35 31.75 4.79
C LEU A 139 -4.56 32.53 4.24
N LYS A 140 -5.77 32.02 4.47
CA LYS A 140 -7.01 32.68 4.09
C LYS A 140 -7.08 34.09 4.69
N GLU A 141 -6.82 34.23 5.99
CA GLU A 141 -6.80 35.51 6.71
C GLU A 141 -5.76 36.48 6.15
N SER A 142 -4.51 36.03 5.94
CA SER A 142 -3.41 36.87 5.43
C SER A 142 -3.62 37.40 4.01
N LEU A 143 -4.44 36.71 3.22
CA LEU A 143 -4.76 37.09 1.84
C LEU A 143 -6.09 37.84 1.73
N ARG A 144 -6.89 37.84 2.79
CA ARG A 144 -8.20 38.50 2.84
C ARG A 144 -8.12 40.01 2.53
N SER A 145 -7.11 40.69 3.05
CA SER A 145 -6.87 42.11 2.79
C SER A 145 -6.37 42.44 1.37
N LYS A 146 -5.83 41.42 0.67
CA LYS A 146 -5.25 41.58 -0.68
C LYS A 146 -6.23 41.20 -1.78
N ILE A 147 -7.28 40.44 -1.46
CA ILE A 147 -8.32 39.98 -2.38
C ILE A 147 -9.61 40.62 -1.90
N ILE A 148 -10.27 41.38 -2.76
CA ILE A 148 -11.57 42.00 -2.44
C ILE A 148 -12.51 40.85 -2.05
N ASP A 149 -12.86 40.77 -0.77
CA ASP A 149 -13.67 39.68 -0.22
C ASP A 149 -15.01 40.23 0.24
N ASN A 150 -16.09 39.66 -0.26
CA ASN A 150 -17.46 39.97 0.14
C ASN A 150 -17.93 39.13 1.35
N TYR A 151 -17.01 38.81 2.27
CA TYR A 151 -17.27 37.88 3.38
C TYR A 151 -18.40 38.38 4.31
N SER A 152 -18.45 39.68 4.58
CA SER A 152 -19.56 40.27 5.35
C SER A 152 -20.93 40.04 4.72
N PHE A 153 -21.00 39.98 3.38
CA PHE A 153 -22.20 39.65 2.66
C PHE A 153 -22.71 38.24 2.91
N TYR A 154 -21.81 37.28 3.12
CA TYR A 154 -22.15 35.86 3.38
C TYR A 154 -22.63 35.64 4.82
N GLU A 155 -22.10 36.39 5.80
CA GLU A 155 -22.60 36.33 7.18
C GLU A 155 -24.09 36.78 7.25
N GLU A 156 -24.49 37.69 6.39
CA GLU A 156 -25.91 38.19 6.33
C GLU A 156 -26.81 37.31 5.44
N ASN A 157 -26.29 36.73 4.36
CA ASN A 157 -27.08 36.08 3.31
C ASN A 157 -26.70 34.61 3.04
N GLY A 158 -25.71 34.07 3.74
CA GLY A 158 -25.20 32.72 3.56
C GLY A 158 -26.02 31.66 4.28
N VAL A 159 -25.71 30.40 4.05
CA VAL A 159 -26.29 29.24 4.70
C VAL A 159 -25.38 28.72 5.76
N CYS A 160 -25.81 28.67 7.04
CA CYS A 160 -24.99 28.16 8.14
C CYS A 160 -24.81 26.63 8.08
N THR A 161 -23.60 26.14 8.29
CA THR A 161 -23.24 24.73 8.32
C THR A 161 -23.25 24.17 9.75
N GLU A 162 -23.09 22.84 9.91
CA GLU A 162 -22.94 22.17 11.21
C GLU A 162 -21.62 22.55 11.95
N LYS A 163 -20.67 23.16 11.25
CA LYS A 163 -19.40 23.68 11.79
C LYS A 163 -19.50 25.15 12.19
N ASP A 164 -20.69 25.75 12.15
CA ASP A 164 -20.94 27.18 12.41
C ASP A 164 -20.20 28.12 11.46
N GLU A 165 -19.96 27.72 10.21
CA GLU A 165 -19.43 28.57 9.17
C GLU A 165 -20.50 28.88 8.11
N TYR A 166 -20.40 30.07 7.48
CA TYR A 166 -21.34 30.47 6.44
C TYR A 166 -20.78 30.17 5.05
N VAL A 167 -21.61 29.54 4.22
CA VAL A 167 -21.32 29.20 2.82
C VAL A 167 -22.34 29.82 1.88
N ARG A 168 -22.01 29.95 0.60
CA ARG A 168 -22.87 30.71 -0.37
C ARG A 168 -24.12 29.98 -0.80
N SER A 169 -24.13 28.67 -0.75
CA SER A 169 -25.24 27.88 -1.28
C SER A 169 -25.59 26.66 -0.42
N LYS A 170 -26.83 26.17 -0.60
CA LYS A 170 -27.30 24.94 0.04
C LYS A 170 -26.50 23.71 -0.37
N SER A 171 -25.98 23.67 -1.60
CA SER A 171 -25.14 22.57 -2.08
C SER A 171 -23.79 22.53 -1.35
N GLU A 172 -23.19 23.71 -1.14
CA GLU A 172 -21.95 23.84 -0.36
C GLU A 172 -22.18 23.44 1.11
N LYS A 173 -23.32 23.84 1.73
CA LYS A 173 -23.69 23.37 3.07
C LYS A 173 -23.73 21.85 3.14
N ILE A 174 -24.40 21.19 2.21
CA ILE A 174 -24.49 19.71 2.19
C ILE A 174 -23.12 19.06 2.13
N LEU A 175 -22.18 19.63 1.35
CA LEU A 175 -20.81 19.12 1.26
C LEU A 175 -20.02 19.38 2.55
N ALA A 176 -20.08 20.60 3.08
CA ALA A 176 -19.43 20.98 4.33
C ALA A 176 -19.88 20.09 5.50
N ASP A 177 -21.20 19.91 5.67
CA ASP A 177 -21.76 19.06 6.70
C ASP A 177 -21.34 17.59 6.54
N LYS A 178 -21.26 17.08 5.30
CA LYS A 178 -20.73 15.72 5.03
C LYS A 178 -19.26 15.59 5.39
N PHE A 179 -18.43 16.58 5.08
CA PHE A 179 -17.01 16.57 5.48
C PHE A 179 -16.88 16.59 6.99
N PHE A 180 -17.65 17.45 7.67
CA PHE A 180 -17.65 17.56 9.13
C PHE A 180 -18.08 16.25 9.81
N ILE A 181 -19.23 15.69 9.43
CA ILE A 181 -19.76 14.42 9.99
C ILE A 181 -18.79 13.26 9.76
N LYS A 182 -18.10 13.22 8.60
CA LYS A 182 -17.14 12.17 8.28
C LYS A 182 -15.74 12.45 8.83
N ASN A 183 -15.55 13.51 9.62
CA ASN A 183 -14.23 13.92 10.14
C ASN A 183 -13.18 14.06 9.06
N ILE A 184 -13.56 14.62 7.90
CA ILE A 184 -12.67 14.96 6.80
C ILE A 184 -12.25 16.41 6.97
N PRO A 185 -10.96 16.73 7.21
CA PRO A 185 -10.52 18.12 7.38
C PRO A 185 -10.69 18.91 6.09
N TYR A 186 -11.32 20.04 6.20
CA TYR A 186 -11.50 20.98 5.08
C TYR A 186 -11.43 22.42 5.56
N VAL A 187 -11.14 23.33 4.64
CA VAL A 187 -11.27 24.78 4.83
C VAL A 187 -11.98 25.36 3.62
N TYR A 188 -12.98 26.17 3.90
CA TYR A 188 -13.81 26.80 2.88
C TYR A 188 -13.14 28.04 2.29
N GLU A 189 -13.14 28.17 0.95
CA GLU A 189 -12.65 29.31 0.17
C GLU A 189 -11.20 29.74 0.51
N VAL A 190 -10.25 28.79 0.55
CA VAL A 190 -8.83 29.13 0.70
C VAL A 190 -8.27 29.62 -0.63
N PRO A 191 -7.70 30.84 -0.68
CA PRO A 191 -7.09 31.33 -1.91
C PRO A 191 -5.85 30.50 -2.27
N LEU A 192 -5.83 29.95 -3.47
CA LEU A 192 -4.70 29.20 -4.03
C LEU A 192 -4.02 30.02 -5.11
N LYS A 193 -2.70 30.17 -5.02
CA LYS A 193 -1.91 30.86 -6.05
C LYS A 193 -1.57 29.90 -7.17
N LEU A 194 -2.10 30.13 -8.35
CA LEU A 194 -1.78 29.38 -9.55
C LEU A 194 -0.71 30.09 -10.36
N LYS A 195 0.31 29.34 -10.80
CA LYS A 195 1.40 29.89 -11.62
C LYS A 195 0.83 30.39 -12.97
N GLY A 196 0.98 31.68 -13.23
CA GLY A 196 0.49 32.32 -14.46
C GLY A 196 -0.98 32.79 -14.44
N TYR A 197 -1.77 32.43 -13.43
CA TYR A 197 -3.23 32.74 -13.37
C TYR A 197 -3.64 33.59 -12.14
N GLY A 198 -2.69 33.90 -11.24
CA GLY A 198 -3.01 34.65 -10.03
C GLY A 198 -3.63 33.77 -8.92
N TYR A 199 -4.56 34.35 -8.14
CA TYR A 199 -5.25 33.63 -7.07
C TYR A 199 -6.62 33.13 -7.55
N VAL A 200 -6.93 31.89 -7.21
CA VAL A 200 -8.26 31.27 -7.37
C VAL A 200 -8.77 30.85 -6.00
N LYS A 201 -10.10 30.91 -5.80
CA LYS A 201 -10.76 30.44 -4.58
C LYS A 201 -11.62 29.25 -4.92
N PRO A 202 -11.16 28.00 -4.69
CA PRO A 202 -12.05 26.84 -4.76
C PRO A 202 -13.01 26.88 -3.57
N ASP A 203 -14.20 26.32 -3.73
CA ASP A 203 -15.19 26.28 -2.66
C ASP A 203 -14.65 25.51 -1.44
N PHE A 204 -13.92 24.43 -1.65
CA PHE A 204 -13.31 23.65 -0.57
C PHE A 204 -11.89 23.24 -0.90
N VAL A 205 -11.01 23.36 0.08
CA VAL A 205 -9.71 22.71 0.11
C VAL A 205 -9.78 21.59 1.16
N VAL A 206 -9.55 20.35 0.76
CA VAL A 206 -9.79 19.16 1.58
C VAL A 206 -8.49 18.42 1.78
N LEU A 207 -8.21 17.96 3.01
CA LEU A 207 -7.03 17.16 3.31
C LEU A 207 -7.32 15.67 3.16
N ASN A 208 -6.57 15.00 2.29
CA ASN A 208 -6.50 13.55 2.32
C ASN A 208 -5.54 13.13 3.46
N LYS A 209 -6.09 12.62 4.56
CA LYS A 209 -5.32 12.25 5.75
C LYS A 209 -4.27 11.16 5.48
N ILE A 210 -4.50 10.27 4.51
CA ILE A 210 -3.60 9.17 4.18
C ILE A 210 -2.37 9.67 3.40
N THR A 211 -2.60 10.47 2.34
CA THR A 211 -1.53 10.97 1.49
C THR A 211 -0.94 12.30 1.99
N ARG A 212 -1.61 12.94 2.95
CA ARG A 212 -1.29 14.28 3.49
C ARG A 212 -1.27 15.38 2.43
N GLN A 213 -2.09 15.22 1.40
CA GLN A 213 -2.26 16.16 0.28
C GLN A 213 -3.65 16.75 0.26
#